data_b5e6cde6e99d0b4810bad04fb18c3363
#
_entry.id   b5e6cde6e99d0b4810bad04fb18c3363
#
_cell.length_a   1.000
_cell.length_b   1.000
_cell.length_c   1.000
_cell.angle_alpha   90.00
_cell.angle_beta   90.00
_cell.angle_gamma   90.00
#
_symmetry.space_group_name_H-M   'P 1'
#
loop_
_entity.id
_entity.type
_entity.pdbx_description
1 polymer ?
#
loop_
_entity_poly.entity_id
_entity_poly.type
_entity_poly.pdbx_seq_one_letter_code
_entity_poly.pdbx_strand_id
1 'polypeptide(L)'
;MDELFQILNPDWWMNDNNSALQIADAVLFLLFSIPVAYIFIYALASLPKYKNPYPPAPIQHRFLILYVVLKNGQEVIESINNFLDMQLYPKDLYDIVVAATQLPEEDLCELLSMPVNIVVPDKENCTKVYAIQQVMQRYSPEEYDTILIFNSDNKIIPNALELFNNAYYSGCDAIQGHRMAENLTTNIAVLNATSEEINNRLFRKAHTTLGFSSALIGSGLMLDFEMFHRIAPRLKGSDLTTSLEMELLKENIYTEYLEEVICYCKKTTDAAGYSEERQRWLSAQYHSTLVAFLRFPIALIQGKWDLCEKLFQWLMPSRFLLIAYITLCTLVMTVANWPLSLKWYGLLGVLFFSFLMALPDGEITHRFRKAFWSLPILIFTSAFSHFLRFKKQRAQKKKKKGLNENEITSENASMDMMPSEEQLTEGERV
;
A
#
# COMPACT_ATOMS: atom_id res chain seq x y z
N MET A 1 37.52 31.23 7.61
CA MET A 1 36.44 31.38 8.61
C MET A 1 35.51 32.54 8.25
N ASP A 2 36.00 33.60 7.67
CA ASP A 2 35.16 34.76 7.30
C ASP A 2 34.12 34.44 6.18
N GLU A 3 34.45 33.57 5.23
CA GLU A 3 33.50 33.14 4.21
C GLU A 3 32.34 32.33 4.77
N LEU A 4 32.58 31.52 5.82
CA LEU A 4 31.52 30.74 6.49
C LEU A 4 30.57 31.64 7.30
N PHE A 5 31.09 32.74 7.90
CA PHE A 5 30.28 33.73 8.56
C PHE A 5 29.45 34.58 7.60
N GLN A 6 29.97 34.87 6.40
CA GLN A 6 29.21 35.53 5.33
C GLN A 6 28.01 34.69 4.87
N ILE A 7 28.17 33.36 4.79
CA ILE A 7 27.07 32.43 4.45
C ILE A 7 25.92 32.46 5.46
N LEU A 8 26.18 32.77 6.70
CA LEU A 8 25.19 32.91 7.78
C LEU A 8 24.55 34.29 7.89
N ASN A 9 25.04 35.29 7.14
CA ASN A 9 24.50 36.64 7.16
C ASN A 9 23.20 36.74 6.30
N PRO A 10 22.05 37.12 6.88
CA PRO A 10 20.79 37.29 6.13
C PRO A 10 20.92 38.21 4.93
N ASP A 11 21.68 39.30 5.05
CA ASP A 11 21.86 40.28 3.96
C ASP A 11 22.58 39.72 2.75
N TRP A 12 23.36 38.65 2.92
CA TRP A 12 24.01 37.95 1.82
C TRP A 12 23.03 37.06 0.99
N TRP A 13 21.96 36.60 1.65
CA TRP A 13 20.89 35.80 1.03
C TRP A 13 19.86 36.67 0.29
N MET A 14 19.74 37.95 0.67
CA MET A 14 18.71 38.87 0.19
C MET A 14 19.21 39.84 -0.89
N ASN A 15 20.41 39.69 -1.44
CA ASN A 15 20.95 40.62 -2.43
C ASN A 15 20.32 40.44 -3.82
N ASP A 16 19.71 41.28 -4.18
CA ASP A 16 18.82 42.14 -4.94
C ASP A 16 18.49 41.88 -6.43
N ASN A 17 18.89 40.82 -7.11
CA ASN A 17 18.52 40.75 -8.53
C ASN A 17 17.50 39.68 -8.93
N ASN A 18 17.02 38.83 -7.99
CA ASN A 18 16.01 37.81 -8.30
C ASN A 18 15.08 37.51 -7.12
N SER A 19 14.36 38.50 -6.62
CA SER A 19 13.40 38.30 -5.50
C SER A 19 12.37 37.20 -5.78
N ALA A 20 11.89 37.06 -7.01
CA ALA A 20 10.97 36.02 -7.40
C ALA A 20 11.56 34.61 -7.29
N LEU A 21 12.85 34.42 -7.68
CA LEU A 21 13.54 33.13 -7.55
C LEU A 21 13.76 32.77 -6.07
N GLN A 22 14.13 33.74 -5.25
CA GLN A 22 14.35 33.54 -3.81
C GLN A 22 13.05 33.20 -3.07
N ILE A 23 11.95 33.86 -3.42
CA ILE A 23 10.63 33.56 -2.86
C ILE A 23 10.19 32.15 -3.27
N ALA A 24 10.30 31.83 -4.55
CA ALA A 24 9.95 30.48 -5.06
C ALA A 24 10.80 29.39 -4.40
N ASP A 25 12.11 29.63 -4.26
CA ASP A 25 13.03 28.73 -3.57
C ASP A 25 12.68 28.54 -2.09
N ALA A 26 12.36 29.61 -1.38
CA ALA A 26 11.96 29.54 0.03
C ALA A 26 10.64 28.75 0.20
N VAL A 27 9.67 29.00 -0.65
CA VAL A 27 8.37 28.27 -0.62
C VAL A 27 8.57 26.78 -0.93
N LEU A 28 9.34 26.44 -1.96
CA LEU A 28 9.62 25.05 -2.30
C LEU A 28 10.44 24.36 -1.21
N PHE A 29 11.44 25.07 -0.64
CA PHE A 29 12.23 24.52 0.45
C PHE A 29 11.38 24.23 1.68
N LEU A 30 10.48 25.13 2.08
CA LEU A 30 9.55 24.90 3.19
C LEU A 30 8.62 23.71 2.88
N LEU A 31 8.07 23.65 1.68
CA LEU A 31 7.16 22.58 1.24
C LEU A 31 7.83 21.19 1.33
N PHE A 32 9.11 21.07 0.93
CA PHE A 32 9.83 19.79 0.95
C PHE A 32 10.52 19.49 2.29
N SER A 33 10.83 20.50 3.10
CA SER A 33 11.42 20.29 4.42
C SER A 33 10.43 19.65 5.40
N ILE A 34 9.13 19.92 5.28
CA ILE A 34 8.10 19.32 6.14
C ILE A 34 8.05 17.80 6.01
N PRO A 35 7.89 17.18 4.80
CA PRO A 35 7.97 15.73 4.62
C PRO A 35 9.32 15.13 5.06
N VAL A 36 10.43 15.82 4.83
CA VAL A 36 11.75 15.34 5.26
C VAL A 36 11.87 15.32 6.77
N ALA A 37 11.43 16.38 7.46
CA ALA A 37 11.41 16.44 8.91
C ALA A 37 10.51 15.33 9.49
N TYR A 38 9.34 15.10 8.91
CA TYR A 38 8.47 13.98 9.28
C TYR A 38 9.20 12.64 9.19
N ILE A 39 9.78 12.31 8.03
CA ILE A 39 10.54 11.07 7.83
C ILE A 39 11.69 10.95 8.84
N PHE A 40 12.39 12.04 9.12
CA PHE A 40 13.49 12.07 10.08
C PHE A 40 13.02 11.77 11.51
N ILE A 41 11.93 12.40 11.96
CA ILE A 41 11.35 12.16 13.30
C ILE A 41 10.94 10.69 13.46
N TYR A 42 10.23 10.13 12.46
CA TYR A 42 9.82 8.73 12.51
C TYR A 42 11.01 7.75 12.35
N ALA A 43 12.06 8.13 11.61
CA ALA A 43 13.30 7.35 11.59
C ALA A 43 13.96 7.28 12.97
N LEU A 44 14.04 8.38 13.70
CA LEU A 44 14.54 8.42 15.08
C LEU A 44 13.65 7.57 16.00
N ALA A 45 12.33 7.70 15.90
CA ALA A 45 11.38 6.94 16.72
C ALA A 45 11.42 5.41 16.43
N SER A 46 11.94 5.01 15.29
CA SER A 46 12.10 3.56 14.94
C SER A 46 13.32 2.88 15.54
N LEU A 47 14.30 3.66 16.07
CA LEU A 47 15.58 3.13 16.58
C LEU A 47 15.48 2.29 17.85
N PRO A 48 14.58 2.58 18.82
CA PRO A 48 14.46 1.76 20.01
C PRO A 48 14.20 0.29 19.65
N LYS A 49 14.84 -0.62 20.38
CA LYS A 49 14.58 -2.05 20.21
C LYS A 49 13.13 -2.35 20.61
N TYR A 50 12.44 -3.10 19.76
CA TYR A 50 11.11 -3.59 20.08
C TYR A 50 11.17 -4.51 21.32
N LYS A 51 10.22 -4.35 22.20
CA LYS A 51 9.96 -5.26 23.32
C LYS A 51 8.46 -5.52 23.32
N ASN A 52 8.08 -6.77 23.23
CA ASN A 52 6.67 -7.13 23.32
C ASN A 52 6.12 -6.71 24.70
N PRO A 53 5.14 -5.81 24.75
CA PRO A 53 4.56 -5.37 26.03
C PRO A 53 3.46 -6.31 26.54
N TYR A 54 3.05 -7.30 25.76
CA TYR A 54 1.88 -8.14 26.05
C TYR A 54 2.28 -9.44 26.75
N PRO A 55 1.86 -9.64 28.02
CA PRO A 55 2.11 -10.87 28.74
C PRO A 55 1.29 -12.03 28.16
N PRO A 56 1.69 -13.29 28.42
CA PRO A 56 0.89 -14.45 28.06
C PRO A 56 -0.54 -14.36 28.59
N ALA A 57 -1.51 -14.54 27.70
CA ALA A 57 -2.93 -14.47 28.07
C ALA A 57 -3.38 -15.75 28.78
N PRO A 58 -4.16 -15.65 29.86
CA PRO A 58 -4.72 -16.81 30.55
C PRO A 58 -5.90 -17.46 29.79
N ILE A 59 -6.45 -16.76 28.79
CA ILE A 59 -7.58 -17.21 27.98
C ILE A 59 -7.13 -17.27 26.52
N GLN A 60 -7.51 -18.31 25.84
CA GLN A 60 -7.30 -18.49 24.41
C GLN A 60 -8.61 -18.19 23.66
N HIS A 61 -8.55 -17.23 22.74
CA HIS A 61 -9.69 -16.78 21.94
C HIS A 61 -9.82 -17.58 20.64
N ARG A 62 -11.02 -17.57 20.07
CA ARG A 62 -11.30 -18.28 18.82
C ARG A 62 -11.08 -17.40 17.61
N PHE A 63 -10.30 -17.92 16.64
CA PHE A 63 -9.90 -17.21 15.42
C PHE A 63 -10.65 -17.70 14.19
N LEU A 64 -11.11 -16.77 13.34
CA LEU A 64 -11.42 -17.03 11.94
C LEU A 64 -10.21 -16.66 11.08
N ILE A 65 -9.58 -17.64 10.45
CA ILE A 65 -8.42 -17.43 9.57
C ILE A 65 -8.90 -17.29 8.14
N LEU A 66 -8.86 -16.09 7.60
CA LEU A 66 -9.38 -15.78 6.25
C LEU A 66 -8.26 -15.62 5.23
N TYR A 67 -8.19 -16.53 4.27
CA TYR A 67 -7.39 -16.38 3.05
C TYR A 67 -8.23 -15.82 1.92
N VAL A 68 -7.77 -14.71 1.31
CA VAL A 68 -8.43 -14.11 0.15
C VAL A 68 -7.65 -14.43 -1.12
N VAL A 69 -8.26 -15.22 -2.01
CA VAL A 69 -7.63 -15.74 -3.21
C VAL A 69 -8.33 -15.20 -4.45
N LEU A 70 -7.62 -14.39 -5.23
CA LEU A 70 -8.20 -13.77 -6.42
C LEU A 70 -7.84 -14.48 -7.74
N LYS A 71 -6.75 -15.28 -7.79
CA LYS A 71 -6.28 -15.86 -9.05
C LYS A 71 -5.48 -17.15 -8.95
N ASN A 72 -4.76 -17.43 -7.89
CA ASN A 72 -3.80 -18.55 -7.84
C ASN A 72 -4.11 -19.47 -6.65
N GLY A 73 -4.68 -20.64 -6.95
CA GLY A 73 -5.08 -21.63 -5.95
C GLY A 73 -3.90 -22.38 -5.35
N GLN A 74 -2.86 -22.68 -6.13
CA GLN A 74 -1.71 -23.46 -5.64
C GLN A 74 -0.95 -22.74 -4.52
N GLU A 75 -0.84 -21.41 -4.59
CA GLU A 75 -0.18 -20.64 -3.55
C GLU A 75 -0.92 -20.70 -2.21
N VAL A 76 -2.25 -20.65 -2.24
CA VAL A 76 -3.03 -20.73 -1.00
C VAL A 76 -3.02 -22.12 -0.40
N ILE A 77 -3.02 -23.17 -1.22
CA ILE A 77 -2.88 -24.57 -0.78
C ILE A 77 -1.55 -24.76 -0.04
N GLU A 78 -0.43 -24.27 -0.62
CA GLU A 78 0.89 -24.29 0.01
C GLU A 78 0.87 -23.52 1.35
N SER A 79 0.24 -22.35 1.39
CA SER A 79 0.17 -21.50 2.57
C SER A 79 -0.66 -22.13 3.69
N ILE A 80 -1.80 -22.75 3.36
CA ILE A 80 -2.68 -23.44 4.32
C ILE A 80 -1.99 -24.69 4.86
N ASN A 81 -1.35 -25.51 4.01
CA ASN A 81 -0.61 -26.67 4.46
C ASN A 81 0.49 -26.26 5.46
N ASN A 82 1.27 -25.22 5.13
CA ASN A 82 2.27 -24.66 6.03
C ASN A 82 1.65 -24.19 7.36
N PHE A 83 0.48 -23.53 7.31
CA PHE A 83 -0.22 -23.07 8.50
C PHE A 83 -0.67 -24.27 9.38
N LEU A 84 -1.31 -25.27 8.81
CA LEU A 84 -1.81 -26.44 9.53
C LEU A 84 -0.69 -27.29 10.16
N ASP A 85 0.46 -27.37 9.48
CA ASP A 85 1.62 -28.14 9.94
C ASP A 85 2.41 -27.42 11.03
N MET A 86 2.50 -26.09 10.95
CA MET A 86 3.42 -25.31 11.78
C MET A 86 2.76 -24.67 13.00
N GLN A 87 1.45 -24.42 12.98
CA GLN A 87 0.76 -23.64 14.01
C GLN A 87 0.67 -24.41 15.33
N LEU A 88 1.10 -23.75 16.41
CA LEU A 88 1.11 -24.34 17.76
C LEU A 88 -0.18 -24.09 18.55
N TYR A 89 -1.05 -23.22 18.07
CA TYR A 89 -2.34 -22.88 18.70
C TYR A 89 -3.31 -24.06 18.62
N PRO A 90 -4.19 -24.27 19.64
CA PRO A 90 -5.15 -25.39 19.64
C PRO A 90 -6.04 -25.40 18.39
N LYS A 91 -6.14 -26.57 17.74
CA LYS A 91 -6.85 -26.72 16.45
C LYS A 91 -8.36 -26.51 16.54
N ASP A 92 -8.94 -26.67 17.72
CA ASP A 92 -10.36 -26.45 18.01
C ASP A 92 -10.71 -24.97 18.24
N LEU A 93 -9.69 -24.10 18.34
CA LEU A 93 -9.84 -22.67 18.54
C LEU A 93 -9.61 -21.82 17.28
N TYR A 94 -9.53 -22.45 16.11
CA TYR A 94 -9.53 -21.71 14.86
C TYR A 94 -10.17 -22.48 13.72
N ASP A 95 -10.80 -21.75 12.80
CA ASP A 95 -11.30 -22.27 11.54
C ASP A 95 -10.66 -21.51 10.39
N ILE A 96 -10.39 -22.22 9.28
CA ILE A 96 -9.81 -21.63 8.08
C ILE A 96 -10.91 -21.45 7.03
N VAL A 97 -11.01 -20.24 6.51
CA VAL A 97 -11.93 -19.86 5.43
C VAL A 97 -11.16 -19.35 4.23
N VAL A 98 -11.48 -19.88 3.07
CA VAL A 98 -10.90 -19.44 1.80
C VAL A 98 -11.98 -18.70 1.01
N ALA A 99 -11.82 -17.39 0.84
CA ALA A 99 -12.62 -16.62 -0.10
C ALA A 99 -12.03 -16.76 -1.51
N ALA A 100 -12.56 -17.69 -2.28
CA ALA A 100 -12.02 -18.11 -3.56
C ALA A 100 -12.78 -17.48 -4.73
N THR A 101 -12.08 -16.72 -5.60
CA THR A 101 -12.66 -16.22 -6.85
C THR A 101 -11.89 -16.79 -8.03
N GLN A 102 -12.62 -17.37 -9.02
CA GLN A 102 -12.05 -17.84 -10.29
C GLN A 102 -10.86 -18.82 -10.14
N LEU A 103 -10.99 -19.81 -9.26
CA LEU A 103 -9.99 -20.88 -9.16
C LEU A 103 -10.22 -21.94 -10.24
N PRO A 104 -9.15 -22.57 -10.77
CA PRO A 104 -9.23 -23.79 -11.54
C PRO A 104 -9.97 -24.89 -10.76
N GLU A 105 -10.70 -25.76 -11.48
CA GLU A 105 -11.43 -26.87 -10.82
C GLU A 105 -10.51 -27.80 -10.04
N GLU A 106 -9.29 -28.02 -10.53
CA GLU A 106 -8.27 -28.83 -9.85
C GLU A 106 -7.91 -28.27 -8.49
N ASP A 107 -7.59 -26.96 -8.42
CA ASP A 107 -7.26 -26.27 -7.17
C ASP A 107 -8.45 -26.26 -6.19
N LEU A 108 -9.68 -26.12 -6.72
CA LEU A 108 -10.89 -26.14 -5.92
C LEU A 108 -11.15 -27.53 -5.32
N CYS A 109 -10.95 -28.61 -6.10
CA CYS A 109 -11.06 -30.00 -5.62
C CYS A 109 -10.03 -30.29 -4.53
N GLU A 110 -8.80 -29.81 -4.68
CA GLU A 110 -7.77 -29.98 -3.67
C GLU A 110 -8.13 -29.23 -2.37
N LEU A 111 -8.57 -27.98 -2.46
CA LEU A 111 -9.03 -27.22 -1.30
C LEU A 111 -10.22 -27.86 -0.57
N LEU A 112 -11.16 -28.47 -1.32
CA LEU A 112 -12.30 -29.20 -0.73
C LEU A 112 -11.87 -30.46 0.03
N SER A 113 -10.70 -31.01 -0.22
CA SER A 113 -10.13 -32.14 0.51
C SER A 113 -9.44 -31.75 1.83
N MET A 114 -9.19 -30.44 2.03
CA MET A 114 -8.54 -29.88 3.22
C MET A 114 -9.59 -29.51 4.29
N PRO A 115 -9.19 -29.37 5.57
CA PRO A 115 -10.07 -28.94 6.64
C PRO A 115 -10.30 -27.42 6.58
N VAL A 116 -10.89 -26.92 5.48
CA VAL A 116 -11.16 -25.52 5.25
C VAL A 116 -12.60 -25.29 4.74
N ASN A 117 -13.15 -24.16 5.07
CA ASN A 117 -14.43 -23.72 4.54
C ASN A 117 -14.21 -22.82 3.31
N ILE A 118 -14.93 -23.06 2.22
CA ILE A 118 -14.80 -22.29 1.00
C ILE A 118 -16.00 -21.37 0.82
N VAL A 119 -15.73 -20.10 0.61
CA VAL A 119 -16.71 -19.07 0.27
C VAL A 119 -16.42 -18.60 -1.16
N VAL A 120 -17.30 -18.90 -2.08
CA VAL A 120 -17.24 -18.40 -3.44
C VAL A 120 -18.13 -17.17 -3.54
N PRO A 121 -17.56 -15.97 -3.79
CA PRO A 121 -18.34 -14.77 -4.02
C PRO A 121 -19.24 -14.91 -5.26
N ASP A 122 -20.43 -14.32 -5.22
CA ASP A 122 -21.44 -14.38 -6.29
C ASP A 122 -21.07 -13.57 -7.55
N LYS A 123 -20.01 -12.75 -7.48
CA LYS A 123 -19.51 -11.93 -8.60
C LYS A 123 -18.18 -12.46 -9.13
N GLU A 124 -18.13 -12.69 -10.42
CA GLU A 124 -16.88 -12.89 -11.13
C GLU A 124 -16.04 -11.60 -11.09
N ASN A 125 -14.71 -11.72 -11.01
CA ASN A 125 -13.78 -10.57 -10.93
C ASN A 125 -14.07 -9.58 -9.78
N CYS A 126 -14.47 -10.09 -8.64
CA CYS A 126 -14.72 -9.26 -7.47
C CYS A 126 -13.43 -8.68 -6.86
N THR A 127 -13.57 -7.60 -6.10
CA THR A 127 -12.48 -7.00 -5.33
C THR A 127 -12.23 -7.79 -4.04
N LYS A 128 -11.03 -7.63 -3.45
CA LYS A 128 -10.72 -8.19 -2.13
C LYS A 128 -11.73 -7.73 -1.07
N VAL A 129 -12.13 -6.46 -1.11
CA VAL A 129 -13.16 -5.90 -0.19
C VAL A 129 -14.48 -6.66 -0.33
N TYR A 130 -14.93 -6.88 -1.56
CA TYR A 130 -16.20 -7.58 -1.80
C TYR A 130 -16.14 -9.05 -1.33
N ALA A 131 -15.04 -9.75 -1.61
CA ALA A 131 -14.84 -11.11 -1.13
C ALA A 131 -14.91 -11.22 0.40
N ILE A 132 -14.26 -10.29 1.11
CA ILE A 132 -14.32 -10.20 2.57
C ILE A 132 -15.74 -9.93 3.06
N GLN A 133 -16.47 -9.01 2.43
CA GLN A 133 -17.86 -8.71 2.78
C GLN A 133 -18.78 -9.94 2.66
N GLN A 134 -18.57 -10.78 1.62
CA GLN A 134 -19.31 -12.02 1.46
C GLN A 134 -19.02 -13.05 2.56
N VAL A 135 -17.75 -13.10 3.01
CA VAL A 135 -17.39 -13.94 4.17
C VAL A 135 -18.07 -13.42 5.44
N MET A 136 -17.98 -12.11 5.72
CA MET A 136 -18.55 -11.52 6.93
C MET A 136 -20.08 -11.65 7.02
N GLN A 137 -20.78 -11.85 5.90
CA GLN A 137 -22.21 -12.12 5.88
C GLN A 137 -22.59 -13.55 6.27
N ARG A 138 -21.62 -14.49 6.22
CA ARG A 138 -21.87 -15.91 6.49
C ARG A 138 -21.58 -16.34 7.92
N TYR A 139 -20.76 -15.57 8.64
CA TYR A 139 -20.33 -15.89 10.00
C TYR A 139 -20.88 -14.89 11.00
N SER A 140 -21.35 -15.40 12.14
CA SER A 140 -21.91 -14.58 13.22
C SER A 140 -20.81 -14.08 14.17
N PRO A 141 -20.95 -12.86 14.74
CA PRO A 141 -20.07 -12.37 15.79
C PRO A 141 -20.03 -13.25 17.05
N GLU A 142 -21.00 -14.14 17.25
CA GLU A 142 -21.03 -15.06 18.39
C GLU A 142 -20.15 -16.31 18.21
N GLU A 143 -19.67 -16.55 16.98
CA GLU A 143 -18.89 -17.75 16.65
C GLU A 143 -17.39 -17.56 16.86
N TYR A 144 -16.89 -16.33 16.71
CA TYR A 144 -15.45 -16.01 16.74
C TYR A 144 -15.18 -14.73 17.50
N ASP A 145 -14.04 -14.71 18.22
CA ASP A 145 -13.56 -13.51 18.91
C ASP A 145 -12.78 -12.59 17.94
N THR A 146 -12.00 -13.20 17.05
CA THR A 146 -11.10 -12.46 16.16
C THR A 146 -11.11 -13.01 14.74
N ILE A 147 -10.74 -12.15 13.78
CA ILE A 147 -10.48 -12.54 12.39
C ILE A 147 -9.05 -12.18 12.01
N LEU A 148 -8.34 -13.12 11.35
CA LEU A 148 -7.00 -12.92 10.84
C LEU A 148 -7.01 -13.01 9.31
N ILE A 149 -6.62 -11.92 8.63
CA ILE A 149 -6.74 -11.78 7.18
C ILE A 149 -5.37 -12.02 6.51
N PHE A 150 -5.33 -12.94 5.55
CA PHE A 150 -4.18 -13.27 4.73
C PHE A 150 -4.44 -13.09 3.22
N ASN A 151 -3.36 -12.94 2.46
CA ASN A 151 -3.36 -13.17 1.01
C ASN A 151 -3.02 -14.65 0.73
N SER A 152 -3.14 -15.07 -0.54
CA SER A 152 -2.87 -16.45 -0.98
C SER A 152 -1.45 -16.95 -0.70
N ASP A 153 -0.46 -16.05 -0.68
CA ASP A 153 0.97 -16.36 -0.55
C ASP A 153 1.53 -16.22 0.87
N ASN A 154 0.67 -16.01 1.88
CA ASN A 154 1.15 -15.70 3.22
C ASN A 154 1.43 -16.96 4.05
N LYS A 155 2.62 -17.00 4.64
CA LYS A 155 3.03 -17.96 5.64
C LYS A 155 3.35 -17.24 6.95
N ILE A 156 3.03 -17.84 8.08
CA ILE A 156 3.17 -17.21 9.39
C ILE A 156 4.02 -18.10 10.33
N ILE A 157 4.67 -17.47 11.30
CA ILE A 157 5.47 -18.22 12.29
C ILE A 157 4.58 -19.11 13.20
N PRO A 158 5.14 -20.18 13.78
CA PRO A 158 4.37 -21.18 14.53
C PRO A 158 3.59 -20.65 15.72
N ASN A 159 4.10 -19.67 16.44
CA ASN A 159 3.48 -19.09 17.64
C ASN A 159 2.70 -17.79 17.35
N ALA A 160 2.39 -17.49 16.10
CA ALA A 160 1.77 -16.21 15.74
C ALA A 160 0.40 -16.02 16.37
N LEU A 161 -0.47 -17.05 16.35
CA LEU A 161 -1.81 -16.95 16.96
C LEU A 161 -1.72 -16.70 18.47
N GLU A 162 -0.75 -17.29 19.16
CA GLU A 162 -0.51 -17.01 20.57
C GLU A 162 -0.13 -15.56 20.82
N LEU A 163 0.79 -15.01 20.00
CA LEU A 163 1.20 -13.61 20.13
C LEU A 163 0.04 -12.64 19.82
N PHE A 164 -0.76 -12.93 18.82
CA PHE A 164 -1.98 -12.16 18.55
C PHE A 164 -2.97 -12.26 19.71
N ASN A 165 -3.19 -13.45 20.25
CA ASN A 165 -4.06 -13.67 21.38
C ASN A 165 -3.65 -12.86 22.62
N ASN A 166 -2.35 -12.81 22.92
CA ASN A 166 -1.81 -12.08 24.06
C ASN A 166 -2.09 -10.57 23.93
N ALA A 167 -1.91 -10.02 22.74
CA ALA A 167 -2.19 -8.61 22.48
C ALA A 167 -3.71 -8.32 22.47
N TYR A 168 -4.52 -9.20 21.89
CA TYR A 168 -5.98 -9.08 21.89
C TYR A 168 -6.54 -9.12 23.32
N TYR A 169 -6.12 -10.09 24.13
CA TYR A 169 -6.50 -10.18 25.55
C TYR A 169 -6.11 -8.92 26.34
N SER A 170 -5.05 -8.22 25.92
CA SER A 170 -4.60 -6.97 26.52
C SER A 170 -5.37 -5.73 26.01
N GLY A 171 -6.38 -5.91 25.15
CA GLY A 171 -7.28 -4.86 24.67
C GLY A 171 -6.92 -4.26 23.31
N CYS A 172 -6.15 -4.96 22.47
CA CYS A 172 -5.85 -4.52 21.10
C CYS A 172 -6.87 -5.07 20.11
N ASP A 173 -7.81 -4.24 19.65
CA ASP A 173 -8.88 -4.64 18.71
C ASP A 173 -8.40 -4.77 17.26
N ALA A 174 -7.32 -4.09 16.88
CA ALA A 174 -6.73 -4.14 15.55
C ALA A 174 -5.21 -4.25 15.66
N ILE A 175 -4.62 -5.28 15.01
CA ILE A 175 -3.19 -5.59 15.12
C ILE A 175 -2.64 -5.92 13.73
N GLN A 176 -1.58 -5.22 13.32
CA GLN A 176 -0.81 -5.51 12.13
C GLN A 176 0.46 -6.28 12.49
N GLY A 177 0.63 -7.49 11.95
CA GLY A 177 1.88 -8.25 12.04
C GLY A 177 2.97 -7.70 11.11
N HIS A 178 4.21 -8.12 11.38
CA HIS A 178 5.40 -7.76 10.61
C HIS A 178 5.46 -8.56 9.31
N ARG A 179 5.30 -7.91 8.16
CA ARG A 179 5.40 -8.57 6.87
C ARG A 179 6.83 -8.57 6.35
N MET A 180 7.37 -9.76 6.09
CA MET A 180 8.71 -9.98 5.55
C MET A 180 8.67 -10.67 4.19
N ALA A 181 9.75 -10.51 3.41
CA ALA A 181 9.92 -11.23 2.15
C ALA A 181 10.35 -12.67 2.39
N GLU A 182 9.67 -13.64 1.76
CA GLU A 182 10.08 -15.04 1.74
C GLU A 182 11.25 -15.28 0.77
N ASN A 183 11.26 -14.59 -0.37
CA ASN A 183 12.22 -14.77 -1.45
C ASN A 183 13.11 -13.54 -1.65
N LEU A 184 14.43 -13.76 -1.68
CA LEU A 184 15.45 -12.73 -1.95
C LEU A 184 16.37 -13.17 -3.12
N THR A 185 15.79 -13.79 -4.15
CA THR A 185 16.52 -14.42 -5.24
C THR A 185 17.05 -13.45 -6.29
N THR A 186 16.35 -12.33 -6.50
CA THR A 186 16.71 -11.32 -7.51
C THR A 186 16.96 -9.94 -6.87
N ASN A 187 17.70 -9.06 -7.57
CA ASN A 187 17.91 -7.69 -7.10
C ASN A 187 16.59 -6.94 -6.90
N ILE A 188 15.58 -7.22 -7.72
CA ILE A 188 14.25 -6.60 -7.62
C ILE A 188 13.55 -7.05 -6.34
N ALA A 189 13.58 -8.35 -6.03
CA ALA A 189 13.01 -8.89 -4.81
C ALA A 189 13.71 -8.31 -3.56
N VAL A 190 15.05 -8.20 -3.57
CA VAL A 190 15.82 -7.59 -2.48
C VAL A 190 15.44 -6.12 -2.27
N LEU A 191 15.34 -5.33 -3.34
CA LEU A 191 14.97 -3.90 -3.24
C LEU A 191 13.52 -3.72 -2.76
N ASN A 192 12.61 -4.59 -3.21
CA ASN A 192 11.22 -4.57 -2.76
C ASN A 192 11.10 -4.94 -1.28
N ALA A 193 11.83 -5.99 -0.85
CA ALA A 193 11.93 -6.40 0.54
C ALA A 193 12.48 -5.27 1.42
N THR A 194 13.61 -4.68 1.04
CA THR A 194 14.21 -3.55 1.78
C THR A 194 13.28 -2.34 1.86
N SER A 195 12.58 -2.03 0.75
CA SER A 195 11.57 -0.95 0.75
C SER A 195 10.44 -1.22 1.73
N GLU A 196 10.05 -2.49 1.90
CA GLU A 196 9.02 -2.88 2.87
C GLU A 196 9.53 -2.81 4.30
N GLU A 197 10.77 -3.22 4.57
CA GLU A 197 11.40 -3.10 5.89
C GLU A 197 11.53 -1.62 6.33
N ILE A 198 11.87 -0.72 5.42
CA ILE A 198 11.84 0.72 5.69
C ILE A 198 10.41 1.18 6.03
N ASN A 199 9.37 0.64 5.36
CA ASN A 199 7.98 0.95 5.72
C ASN A 199 7.59 0.38 7.07
N ASN A 200 8.02 -0.85 7.41
CA ASN A 200 7.80 -1.47 8.71
C ASN A 200 8.37 -0.59 9.83
N ARG A 201 9.58 -0.05 9.62
CA ARG A 201 10.22 0.84 10.57
C ARG A 201 9.55 2.21 10.66
N LEU A 202 9.34 2.90 9.53
CA LEU A 202 8.85 4.29 9.51
C LEU A 202 7.35 4.40 9.79
N PHE A 203 6.51 3.55 9.15
CA PHE A 203 5.06 3.73 9.15
C PHE A 203 4.30 2.76 10.05
N ARG A 204 4.99 1.86 10.76
CA ARG A 204 4.39 0.91 11.70
C ARG A 204 5.05 1.03 13.06
N LYS A 205 6.25 0.53 13.24
CA LYS A 205 6.99 0.58 14.51
C LYS A 205 7.12 1.99 15.07
N ALA A 206 7.59 2.95 14.26
CA ALA A 206 7.77 4.33 14.71
C ALA A 206 6.44 4.99 15.09
N HIS A 207 5.34 4.68 14.36
CA HIS A 207 4.02 5.19 14.68
C HIS A 207 3.56 4.70 16.05
N THR A 208 3.59 3.39 16.28
CA THR A 208 3.19 2.83 17.59
C THR A 208 4.11 3.30 18.72
N THR A 209 5.41 3.47 18.44
CA THR A 209 6.35 4.07 19.42
C THR A 209 5.96 5.50 19.81
N LEU A 210 5.38 6.28 18.89
CA LEU A 210 4.91 7.66 19.16
C LEU A 210 3.44 7.73 19.60
N GLY A 211 2.76 6.58 19.74
CA GLY A 211 1.35 6.52 20.16
C GLY A 211 0.34 6.78 19.04
N PHE A 212 0.76 6.65 17.78
CA PHE A 212 -0.11 6.70 16.61
C PHE A 212 -0.40 5.30 16.05
N SER A 213 -1.52 5.15 15.36
CA SER A 213 -1.89 3.90 14.72
C SER A 213 -0.89 3.45 13.65
N SER A 214 -0.58 2.16 13.68
CA SER A 214 0.22 1.50 12.65
C SER A 214 -0.44 1.60 11.27
N ALA A 215 0.36 1.74 10.23
CA ALA A 215 -0.12 1.59 8.85
C ALA A 215 -0.44 0.12 8.54
N LEU A 216 -1.58 -0.13 7.91
CA LEU A 216 -1.99 -1.45 7.45
C LEU A 216 -1.26 -1.89 6.17
N ILE A 217 -1.14 -3.22 5.98
CA ILE A 217 -0.61 -3.82 4.74
C ILE A 217 -1.70 -4.63 4.03
N GLY A 218 -2.79 -4.95 4.74
CA GLY A 218 -3.90 -5.74 4.23
C GLY A 218 -3.66 -7.25 4.20
N SER A 219 -2.62 -7.73 4.91
CA SER A 219 -2.37 -9.14 5.19
C SER A 219 -1.56 -9.29 6.47
N GLY A 220 -1.69 -10.44 7.18
CA GLY A 220 -1.16 -10.57 8.53
C GLY A 220 -1.82 -9.57 9.49
N LEU A 221 -3.11 -9.34 9.29
CA LEU A 221 -3.91 -8.35 9.99
C LEU A 221 -4.95 -9.07 10.84
N MET A 222 -4.86 -8.92 12.15
CA MET A 222 -5.86 -9.39 13.11
C MET A 222 -6.79 -8.25 13.51
N LEU A 223 -8.08 -8.55 13.58
CA LEU A 223 -9.13 -7.61 13.99
C LEU A 223 -10.09 -8.30 14.95
N ASP A 224 -10.61 -7.57 15.92
CA ASP A 224 -11.77 -7.99 16.68
C ASP A 224 -12.93 -8.33 15.74
N PHE A 225 -13.57 -9.47 15.93
CA PHE A 225 -14.55 -9.98 14.96
C PHE A 225 -15.84 -9.16 14.97
N GLU A 226 -16.37 -8.80 16.12
CA GLU A 226 -17.62 -8.02 16.26
C GLU A 226 -17.43 -6.62 15.66
N MET A 227 -16.34 -5.96 16.03
CA MET A 227 -15.97 -4.67 15.48
C MET A 227 -15.83 -4.72 13.95
N PHE A 228 -15.13 -5.72 13.43
CA PHE A 228 -14.92 -5.84 11.99
C PHE A 228 -16.20 -6.21 11.24
N HIS A 229 -17.08 -7.06 11.82
CA HIS A 229 -18.40 -7.36 11.27
C HIS A 229 -19.24 -6.10 11.08
N ARG A 230 -19.16 -5.15 12.03
CA ARG A 230 -19.84 -3.84 11.95
C ARG A 230 -19.21 -2.91 10.90
N ILE A 231 -17.89 -2.97 10.71
CA ILE A 231 -17.15 -2.10 9.79
C ILE A 231 -17.19 -2.62 8.34
N ALA A 232 -17.10 -3.92 8.12
CA ALA A 232 -16.96 -4.54 6.80
C ALA A 232 -18.01 -4.09 5.76
N PRO A 233 -19.30 -3.92 6.07
CA PRO A 233 -20.29 -3.42 5.11
C PRO A 233 -20.02 -1.99 4.62
N ARG A 234 -19.28 -1.18 5.37
CA ARG A 234 -18.96 0.21 5.04
C ARG A 234 -17.70 0.36 4.19
N LEU A 235 -16.93 -0.70 4.04
CA LEU A 235 -15.72 -0.70 3.23
C LEU A 235 -16.07 -0.47 1.75
N LYS A 236 -15.27 0.35 1.06
CA LYS A 236 -15.54 0.76 -0.33
C LYS A 236 -14.28 0.67 -1.19
N GLY A 237 -14.50 0.48 -2.50
CA GLY A 237 -13.41 0.46 -3.47
C GLY A 237 -12.73 -0.89 -3.59
N SER A 238 -11.56 -0.90 -4.19
CA SER A 238 -10.74 -2.10 -4.42
C SER A 238 -9.59 -2.24 -3.43
N ASP A 239 -9.20 -1.14 -2.77
CA ASP A 239 -8.11 -1.12 -1.80
C ASP A 239 -8.67 -1.29 -0.38
N LEU A 240 -8.45 -2.49 0.16
CA LEU A 240 -8.84 -2.83 1.53
C LEU A 240 -8.16 -1.91 2.55
N THR A 241 -6.86 -1.68 2.37
CA THR A 241 -6.00 -1.00 3.35
C THR A 241 -6.47 0.41 3.64
N THR A 242 -6.57 1.24 2.60
CA THR A 242 -7.02 2.63 2.73
C THR A 242 -8.45 2.74 3.27
N SER A 243 -9.34 1.86 2.79
CA SER A 243 -10.74 1.88 3.23
C SER A 243 -10.88 1.49 4.70
N LEU A 244 -10.15 0.45 5.13
CA LEU A 244 -10.19 -0.04 6.50
C LEU A 244 -9.51 0.95 7.47
N GLU A 245 -8.31 1.46 7.15
CA GLU A 245 -7.65 2.51 7.96
C GLU A 245 -8.57 3.70 8.22
N MET A 246 -9.30 4.15 7.19
CA MET A 246 -10.23 5.27 7.32
C MET A 246 -11.38 4.95 8.27
N GLU A 247 -11.95 3.74 8.21
CA GLU A 247 -13.08 3.37 9.08
C GLU A 247 -12.61 3.15 10.53
N LEU A 248 -11.45 2.51 10.76
CA LEU A 248 -10.87 2.34 12.09
C LEU A 248 -10.60 3.70 12.76
N LEU A 249 -9.92 4.60 12.05
CA LEU A 249 -9.56 5.92 12.59
C LEU A 249 -10.78 6.84 12.80
N LYS A 250 -11.86 6.69 12.03
CA LYS A 250 -13.12 7.41 12.30
C LYS A 250 -13.76 6.99 13.61
N GLU A 251 -13.64 5.73 13.98
CA GLU A 251 -14.14 5.17 15.24
C GLU A 251 -13.13 5.30 16.39
N ASN A 252 -11.96 5.92 16.15
CA ASN A 252 -10.84 6.04 17.07
C ASN A 252 -10.31 4.68 17.55
N ILE A 253 -10.35 3.67 16.67
CA ILE A 253 -9.78 2.35 16.92
C ILE A 253 -8.30 2.42 16.57
N TYR A 254 -7.47 2.19 17.59
CA TYR A 254 -6.02 2.16 17.45
C TYR A 254 -5.56 0.86 16.82
N THR A 255 -4.63 0.96 15.87
CA THR A 255 -3.99 -0.22 15.26
C THR A 255 -2.61 -0.42 15.83
N GLU A 256 -2.40 -1.55 16.52
CA GLU A 256 -1.11 -1.95 17.07
C GLU A 256 -0.22 -2.60 16.00
N TYR A 257 1.09 -2.61 16.25
CA TYR A 257 2.08 -3.30 15.43
C TYR A 257 2.90 -4.28 16.24
N LEU A 258 2.82 -5.56 15.87
CA LEU A 258 3.62 -6.62 16.49
C LEU A 258 4.81 -6.99 15.59
N GLU A 259 6.02 -6.49 15.95
CA GLU A 259 7.25 -6.77 15.21
C GLU A 259 7.64 -8.26 15.27
N GLU A 260 7.24 -8.97 16.33
CA GLU A 260 7.54 -10.40 16.54
C GLU A 260 6.66 -11.33 15.72
N VAL A 261 5.47 -10.90 15.30
CA VAL A 261 4.55 -11.70 14.50
C VAL A 261 4.93 -11.59 13.03
N ILE A 262 5.82 -12.49 12.60
CA ILE A 262 6.33 -12.44 11.21
C ILE A 262 5.36 -13.17 10.27
N CYS A 263 4.95 -12.45 9.24
CA CYS A 263 4.15 -12.95 8.12
C CYS A 263 4.99 -12.86 6.83
N TYR A 264 5.40 -14.00 6.30
CA TYR A 264 6.18 -14.09 5.07
C TYR A 264 5.28 -13.94 3.86
N CYS A 265 5.76 -13.27 2.82
CA CYS A 265 5.09 -13.12 1.53
C CYS A 265 6.08 -13.22 0.37
N LYS A 266 5.63 -13.74 -0.76
CA LYS A 266 6.45 -13.80 -1.99
C LYS A 266 6.58 -12.40 -2.60
N LYS A 267 7.80 -12.00 -2.96
CA LYS A 267 8.08 -10.73 -3.66
C LYS A 267 8.22 -10.98 -5.15
N THR A 268 7.74 -10.04 -5.92
CA THR A 268 7.89 -10.03 -7.39
C THR A 268 9.36 -10.07 -7.77
N THR A 269 9.73 -10.98 -8.65
CA THR A 269 11.11 -11.25 -9.07
C THR A 269 11.47 -10.63 -10.42
N ASP A 270 10.47 -10.28 -11.23
CA ASP A 270 10.60 -9.72 -12.58
C ASP A 270 10.25 -8.23 -12.64
N ALA A 271 10.81 -7.53 -13.62
CA ALA A 271 10.62 -6.09 -13.79
C ALA A 271 9.19 -5.72 -14.25
N ALA A 272 8.50 -6.62 -14.95
CA ALA A 272 7.14 -6.37 -15.43
C ALA A 272 6.13 -6.38 -14.26
N GLY A 273 6.17 -7.41 -13.43
CA GLY A 273 5.33 -7.51 -12.22
C GLY A 273 5.62 -6.38 -11.23
N TYR A 274 6.92 -6.04 -11.02
CA TYR A 274 7.28 -4.89 -10.20
C TYR A 274 6.68 -3.58 -10.72
N SER A 275 6.71 -3.36 -12.04
CA SER A 275 6.09 -2.16 -12.65
C SER A 275 4.59 -2.12 -12.45
N GLU A 276 3.89 -3.27 -12.54
CA GLU A 276 2.43 -3.36 -12.31
C GLU A 276 2.06 -3.13 -10.85
N GLU A 277 2.80 -3.73 -9.93
CA GLU A 277 2.63 -3.51 -8.48
C GLU A 277 2.84 -2.03 -8.13
N ARG A 278 3.89 -1.42 -8.66
CA ARG A 278 4.20 -0.01 -8.48
C ARG A 278 3.11 0.90 -9.02
N GLN A 279 2.56 0.61 -10.19
CA GLN A 279 1.49 1.40 -10.80
C GLN A 279 0.20 1.30 -9.97
N ARG A 280 -0.16 0.12 -9.47
CA ARG A 280 -1.31 -0.06 -8.57
C ARG A 280 -1.13 0.76 -7.30
N TRP A 281 0.05 0.68 -6.70
CA TRP A 281 0.38 1.44 -5.49
C TRP A 281 0.31 2.97 -5.71
N LEU A 282 0.88 3.49 -6.80
CA LEU A 282 0.81 4.93 -7.13
C LEU A 282 -0.64 5.39 -7.38
N SER A 283 -1.45 4.56 -8.02
CA SER A 283 -2.87 4.88 -8.24
C SER A 283 -3.65 4.95 -6.91
N ALA A 284 -3.41 4.01 -6.01
CA ALA A 284 -4.00 4.02 -4.67
C ALA A 284 -3.54 5.25 -3.87
N GLN A 285 -2.24 5.58 -3.89
CA GLN A 285 -1.71 6.76 -3.22
C GLN A 285 -2.33 8.07 -3.74
N TYR A 286 -2.50 8.20 -5.06
CA TYR A 286 -3.14 9.38 -5.63
C TYR A 286 -4.58 9.55 -5.13
N HIS A 287 -5.35 8.47 -5.07
CA HIS A 287 -6.70 8.49 -4.52
C HIS A 287 -6.70 8.87 -3.03
N SER A 288 -5.81 8.27 -2.24
CA SER A 288 -5.66 8.58 -0.81
C SER A 288 -5.27 10.04 -0.58
N THR A 289 -4.38 10.61 -1.42
CA THR A 289 -3.99 12.02 -1.34
C THR A 289 -5.18 12.96 -1.57
N LEU A 290 -6.05 12.67 -2.54
CA LEU A 290 -7.26 13.47 -2.75
C LEU A 290 -8.23 13.41 -1.58
N VAL A 291 -8.43 12.21 -1.02
CA VAL A 291 -9.26 12.01 0.18
C VAL A 291 -8.67 12.77 1.37
N ALA A 292 -7.36 12.71 1.54
CA ALA A 292 -6.66 13.40 2.62
C ALA A 292 -6.80 14.91 2.51
N PHE A 293 -6.61 15.48 1.31
CA PHE A 293 -6.74 16.91 1.08
C PHE A 293 -8.10 17.46 1.51
N LEU A 294 -9.18 16.72 1.21
CA LEU A 294 -10.53 17.13 1.54
C LEU A 294 -10.87 16.91 3.03
N ARG A 295 -10.33 15.88 3.67
CA ARG A 295 -10.69 15.48 5.03
C ARG A 295 -9.78 16.04 6.12
N PHE A 296 -8.54 16.39 5.81
CA PHE A 296 -7.56 16.87 6.77
C PHE A 296 -8.07 18.10 7.58
N PRO A 297 -8.62 19.16 6.96
CA PRO A 297 -9.14 20.30 7.72
C PRO A 297 -10.28 19.91 8.68
N ILE A 298 -11.13 18.98 8.26
CA ILE A 298 -12.27 18.51 9.06
C ILE A 298 -11.77 17.71 10.27
N ALA A 299 -10.82 16.80 10.06
CA ALA A 299 -10.22 16.00 11.12
C ALA A 299 -9.51 16.89 12.16
N LEU A 300 -8.81 17.93 11.69
CA LEU A 300 -8.14 18.90 12.54
C LEU A 300 -9.13 19.65 13.46
N ILE A 301 -10.25 20.13 12.90
CA ILE A 301 -11.30 20.81 13.68
C ILE A 301 -11.95 19.86 14.70
N GLN A 302 -12.07 18.58 14.36
CA GLN A 302 -12.63 17.55 15.24
C GLN A 302 -11.66 17.08 16.33
N GLY A 303 -10.40 17.50 16.30
CA GLY A 303 -9.38 17.08 17.25
C GLY A 303 -8.98 15.61 17.16
N LYS A 304 -9.21 14.94 15.99
CA LYS A 304 -8.86 13.55 15.76
C LYS A 304 -7.41 13.41 15.32
N TRP A 305 -6.49 13.48 16.28
CA TRP A 305 -5.05 13.59 16.00
C TRP A 305 -4.47 12.41 15.25
N ASP A 306 -4.88 11.17 15.57
CA ASP A 306 -4.44 9.97 14.86
C ASP A 306 -4.91 9.95 13.39
N LEU A 307 -6.16 10.38 13.16
CA LEU A 307 -6.68 10.59 11.80
C LEU A 307 -5.94 11.72 11.08
N CYS A 308 -5.61 12.82 11.76
CA CYS A 308 -4.83 13.93 11.17
C CYS A 308 -3.45 13.45 10.75
N GLU A 309 -2.78 12.68 11.60
CA GLU A 309 -1.47 12.09 11.31
C GLU A 309 -1.52 11.22 10.05
N LYS A 310 -2.48 10.29 9.96
CA LYS A 310 -2.65 9.43 8.81
C LYS A 310 -2.97 10.20 7.53
N LEU A 311 -3.86 11.19 7.60
CA LEU A 311 -4.20 12.03 6.45
C LEU A 311 -2.99 12.86 5.99
N PHE A 312 -2.16 13.34 6.95
CA PHE A 312 -0.90 14.00 6.62
C PHE A 312 0.08 13.06 5.92
N GLN A 313 0.22 11.81 6.40
CA GLN A 313 1.00 10.77 5.73
C GLN A 313 0.55 10.55 4.27
N TRP A 314 -0.76 10.55 4.01
CA TRP A 314 -1.31 10.39 2.65
C TRP A 314 -1.12 11.63 1.77
N LEU A 315 -1.00 12.83 2.36
CA LEU A 315 -0.68 14.06 1.61
C LEU A 315 0.78 14.11 1.16
N MET A 316 1.66 13.38 1.82
CA MET A 316 3.08 13.40 1.47
C MET A 316 3.34 12.75 0.11
N PRO A 317 4.24 13.32 -0.71
CA PRO A 317 4.68 12.68 -1.94
C PRO A 317 5.38 11.36 -1.65
N SER A 318 5.30 10.42 -2.58
CA SER A 318 6.03 9.16 -2.44
C SER A 318 7.52 9.42 -2.28
N ARG A 319 8.21 8.57 -1.51
CA ARG A 319 9.66 8.71 -1.22
C ARG A 319 10.51 8.91 -2.48
N PHE A 320 10.17 8.21 -3.57
CA PHE A 320 10.91 8.36 -4.84
C PHE A 320 10.66 9.72 -5.49
N LEU A 321 9.43 10.22 -5.47
CA LEU A 321 9.13 11.56 -5.95
C LEU A 321 9.79 12.62 -5.08
N LEU A 322 9.78 12.44 -3.75
CA LEU A 322 10.43 13.35 -2.82
C LEU A 322 11.94 13.45 -3.10
N ILE A 323 12.64 12.32 -3.23
CA ILE A 323 14.05 12.28 -3.60
C ILE A 323 14.28 12.97 -4.95
N ALA A 324 13.46 12.65 -5.96
CA ALA A 324 13.60 13.22 -7.30
C ALA A 324 13.41 14.73 -7.30
N TYR A 325 12.40 15.26 -6.60
CA TYR A 325 12.15 16.69 -6.52
C TYR A 325 13.24 17.44 -5.77
N ILE A 326 13.69 16.92 -4.61
CA ILE A 326 14.77 17.55 -3.85
C ILE A 326 16.08 17.53 -4.67
N THR A 327 16.39 16.41 -5.33
CA THR A 327 17.56 16.31 -6.21
C THR A 327 17.47 17.32 -7.37
N LEU A 328 16.30 17.44 -8.02
CA LEU A 328 16.09 18.41 -9.09
C LEU A 328 16.27 19.84 -8.60
N CYS A 329 15.67 20.20 -7.46
CA CYS A 329 15.84 21.53 -6.86
C CYS A 329 17.31 21.80 -6.51
N THR A 330 18.00 20.80 -5.94
CA THR A 330 19.43 20.89 -5.64
C THR A 330 20.26 21.22 -6.90
N LEU A 331 20.04 20.47 -8.00
CA LEU A 331 20.74 20.67 -9.26
C LEU A 331 20.45 22.04 -9.88
N VAL A 332 19.17 22.43 -9.92
CA VAL A 332 18.75 23.73 -10.45
C VAL A 332 19.39 24.88 -9.68
N MET A 333 19.32 24.82 -8.31
CA MET A 333 19.92 25.85 -7.47
C MET A 333 21.44 25.88 -7.52
N THR A 334 22.10 24.74 -7.70
CA THR A 334 23.55 24.68 -7.90
C THR A 334 24.00 25.49 -9.09
N VAL A 335 23.20 25.51 -10.16
CA VAL A 335 23.51 26.28 -11.38
C VAL A 335 23.04 27.74 -11.27
N ALA A 336 21.85 27.96 -10.70
CA ALA A 336 21.22 29.29 -10.65
C ALA A 336 21.80 30.17 -9.52
N ASN A 337 22.02 29.60 -8.33
CA ASN A 337 22.55 30.33 -7.17
C ASN A 337 23.20 29.31 -6.22
N TRP A 338 24.50 29.14 -6.33
CA TRP A 338 25.29 28.19 -5.52
C TRP A 338 25.04 28.33 -3.99
N PRO A 339 25.04 29.51 -3.39
CA PRO A 339 24.78 29.62 -1.97
C PRO A 339 23.41 29.08 -1.53
N LEU A 340 22.37 29.33 -2.30
CA LEU A 340 21.03 28.80 -2.02
C LEU A 340 20.94 27.29 -2.16
N SER A 341 21.83 26.67 -2.95
CA SER A 341 21.85 25.21 -3.11
C SER A 341 22.30 24.47 -1.85
N LEU A 342 23.09 25.09 -0.95
CA LEU A 342 23.63 24.44 0.23
C LEU A 342 22.56 23.89 1.18
N LYS A 343 21.44 24.61 1.35
CA LYS A 343 20.32 24.14 2.16
C LYS A 343 19.66 22.90 1.56
N TRP A 344 19.61 22.80 0.22
CA TRP A 344 19.05 21.64 -0.49
C TRP A 344 19.97 20.42 -0.35
N TYR A 345 21.31 20.60 -0.42
CA TYR A 345 22.27 19.53 -0.10
C TYR A 345 22.10 19.05 1.34
N GLY A 346 21.90 19.96 2.30
CA GLY A 346 21.62 19.64 3.70
C GLY A 346 20.33 18.82 3.83
N LEU A 347 19.25 19.23 3.16
CA LEU A 347 17.95 18.53 3.17
C LEU A 347 18.06 17.14 2.56
N LEU A 348 18.79 16.99 1.45
CA LEU A 348 19.08 15.70 0.80
C LEU A 348 19.88 14.78 1.74
N GLY A 349 20.87 15.35 2.45
CA GLY A 349 21.66 14.64 3.44
C GLY A 349 20.81 14.13 4.61
N VAL A 350 19.93 14.95 5.16
CA VAL A 350 18.97 14.55 6.23
C VAL A 350 18.06 13.42 5.73
N LEU A 351 17.49 13.55 4.54
CA LEU A 351 16.64 12.51 3.96
C LEU A 351 17.37 11.18 3.78
N PHE A 352 18.60 11.22 3.24
CA PHE A 352 19.43 10.03 3.06
C PHE A 352 19.76 9.37 4.42
N PHE A 353 20.15 10.18 5.40
CA PHE A 353 20.47 9.70 6.74
C PHE A 353 19.24 9.09 7.44
N SER A 354 18.05 9.67 7.23
CA SER A 354 16.78 9.12 7.75
C SER A 354 16.51 7.71 7.19
N PHE A 355 16.74 7.49 5.90
CA PHE A 355 16.58 6.15 5.32
C PHE A 355 17.64 5.16 5.81
N LEU A 356 18.87 5.61 6.05
CA LEU A 356 19.90 4.75 6.64
C LEU A 356 19.52 4.30 8.05
N MET A 357 18.97 5.20 8.88
CA MET A 357 18.48 4.86 10.22
C MET A 357 17.29 3.90 10.18
N ALA A 358 16.45 4.00 9.15
CA ALA A 358 15.30 3.11 8.98
C ALA A 358 15.65 1.73 8.39
N LEU A 359 16.91 1.49 7.97
CA LEU A 359 17.34 0.17 7.53
C LEU A 359 17.62 -0.71 8.75
N PRO A 360 17.09 -1.96 8.81
CA PRO A 360 17.47 -2.92 9.83
C PRO A 360 18.94 -3.33 9.72
N ASP A 361 19.58 -3.57 10.86
CA ASP A 361 21.03 -3.90 10.92
C ASP A 361 21.41 -5.17 10.11
N GLY A 362 20.48 -6.13 9.99
CA GLY A 362 20.67 -7.37 9.23
C GLY A 362 20.55 -7.25 7.71
N GLU A 363 19.92 -6.16 7.20
CA GLU A 363 19.59 -5.99 5.78
C GLU A 363 20.76 -5.46 4.93
N ILE A 364 21.81 -4.86 5.55
CA ILE A 364 22.98 -4.33 4.84
C ILE A 364 23.91 -5.48 4.43
N THR A 365 23.40 -6.43 3.68
CA THR A 365 24.15 -7.55 3.12
C THR A 365 24.87 -7.18 1.84
N HIS A 366 25.82 -8.06 1.40
CA HIS A 366 26.45 -7.90 0.09
C HIS A 366 25.43 -7.89 -1.06
N ARG A 367 24.32 -8.66 -0.91
CA ARG A 367 23.20 -8.68 -1.88
C ARG A 367 22.50 -7.34 -1.95
N PHE A 368 22.23 -6.71 -0.81
CA PHE A 368 21.62 -5.37 -0.76
C PHE A 368 22.51 -4.33 -1.44
N ARG A 369 23.83 -4.30 -1.15
CA ARG A 369 24.74 -3.36 -1.81
C ARG A 369 24.76 -3.52 -3.33
N LYS A 370 24.76 -4.77 -3.81
CA LYS A 370 24.67 -5.05 -5.27
C LYS A 370 23.33 -4.60 -5.86
N ALA A 371 22.22 -4.87 -5.16
CA ALA A 371 20.89 -4.45 -5.57
C ALA A 371 20.74 -2.93 -5.58
N PHE A 372 21.30 -2.24 -4.58
CA PHE A 372 21.28 -0.77 -4.48
C PHE A 372 21.97 -0.11 -5.68
N TRP A 373 23.12 -0.59 -6.11
CA TRP A 373 23.81 -0.08 -7.32
C TRP A 373 23.03 -0.35 -8.61
N SER A 374 22.09 -1.29 -8.63
CA SER A 374 21.19 -1.52 -9.77
C SER A 374 19.97 -0.59 -9.79
N LEU A 375 19.69 0.15 -8.71
CA LEU A 375 18.54 1.07 -8.59
C LEU A 375 18.43 2.09 -9.74
N PRO A 376 19.47 2.83 -10.13
CA PRO A 376 19.37 3.81 -11.22
C PRO A 376 18.92 3.16 -12.54
N ILE A 377 19.45 1.97 -12.85
CA ILE A 377 19.09 1.21 -14.06
C ILE A 377 17.64 0.75 -13.99
N LEU A 378 17.20 0.25 -12.82
CA LEU A 378 15.81 -0.20 -12.62
C LEU A 378 14.80 0.94 -12.69
N ILE A 379 15.13 2.11 -12.12
CA ILE A 379 14.29 3.31 -12.21
C ILE A 379 14.18 3.76 -13.67
N PHE A 380 15.32 3.81 -14.39
CA PHE A 380 15.36 4.23 -15.79
C PHE A 380 14.59 3.25 -16.69
N THR A 381 14.81 1.94 -16.54
CA THR A 381 14.10 0.92 -17.33
C THR A 381 12.60 0.87 -17.01
N SER A 382 12.23 1.05 -15.76
CA SER A 382 10.82 1.12 -15.33
C SER A 382 10.15 2.37 -15.91
N ALA A 383 10.76 3.55 -15.83
CA ALA A 383 10.25 4.79 -16.39
C ALA A 383 10.12 4.71 -17.92
N PHE A 384 11.11 4.14 -18.60
CA PHE A 384 11.12 3.97 -20.04
C PHE A 384 10.08 2.96 -20.53
N SER A 385 9.91 1.84 -19.82
CA SER A 385 8.87 0.85 -20.11
C SER A 385 7.47 1.43 -19.92
N HIS A 386 7.28 2.28 -18.89
CA HIS A 386 6.04 3.00 -18.66
C HIS A 386 5.70 3.97 -19.80
N PHE A 387 6.70 4.72 -20.27
CA PHE A 387 6.54 5.64 -21.40
C PHE A 387 6.15 4.91 -22.70
N LEU A 388 6.78 3.77 -22.98
CA LEU A 388 6.45 2.94 -24.15
C LEU A 388 5.05 2.34 -24.07
N ARG A 389 4.63 1.84 -22.89
CA ARG A 389 3.26 1.31 -22.68
C ARG A 389 2.20 2.41 -22.80
N PHE A 390 2.46 3.59 -22.25
CA PHE A 390 1.56 4.74 -22.36
C PHE A 390 1.35 5.17 -23.81
N LYS A 391 2.43 5.15 -24.62
CA LYS A 391 2.38 5.40 -26.06
C LYS A 391 1.55 4.34 -26.80
N LYS A 392 1.70 3.05 -26.41
CA LYS A 392 0.95 1.91 -26.97
C LYS A 392 -0.54 1.97 -26.59
N GLN A 393 -0.88 2.30 -25.35
CA GLN A 393 -2.26 2.46 -24.90
C GLN A 393 -2.96 3.64 -25.57
N ARG A 394 -2.26 4.79 -25.76
CA ARG A 394 -2.79 5.93 -26.54
C ARG A 394 -3.05 5.54 -28.00
N ALA A 395 -2.16 4.76 -28.61
CA ALA A 395 -2.33 4.28 -29.97
C ALA A 395 -3.54 3.31 -30.08
N GLN A 396 -3.71 2.41 -29.10
CA GLN A 396 -4.87 1.50 -29.04
C GLN A 396 -6.19 2.22 -28.80
N LYS A 397 -6.21 3.24 -27.91
CA LYS A 397 -7.41 4.08 -27.70
C LYS A 397 -7.78 4.87 -28.95
N LYS A 398 -6.79 5.42 -29.69
CA LYS A 398 -7.03 6.09 -30.97
C LYS A 398 -7.59 5.11 -32.01
N LYS A 399 -7.06 3.87 -32.05
CA LYS A 399 -7.52 2.84 -33.00
C LYS A 399 -8.95 2.37 -32.69
N LYS A 400 -9.30 2.20 -31.39
CA LYS A 400 -10.69 1.90 -30.98
C LYS A 400 -11.66 3.04 -31.29
N LYS A 401 -11.23 4.29 -31.08
CA LYS A 401 -12.07 5.45 -31.40
C LYS A 401 -12.33 5.59 -32.89
N GLY A 402 -11.32 5.35 -33.74
CA GLY A 402 -11.47 5.33 -35.20
C GLY A 402 -12.33 4.16 -35.72
N LEU A 403 -12.30 2.99 -35.05
CA LEU A 403 -13.19 1.86 -35.39
C LEU A 403 -14.66 2.20 -35.05
N ASN A 404 -14.95 2.76 -33.89
CA ASN A 404 -16.30 3.19 -33.51
C ASN A 404 -16.84 4.29 -34.43
N GLU A 405 -15.99 5.27 -34.83
CA GLU A 405 -16.40 6.33 -35.78
C GLU A 405 -16.73 5.74 -37.17
N ASN A 406 -15.98 4.73 -37.62
CA ASN A 406 -16.26 4.04 -38.89
C ASN A 406 -17.51 3.14 -38.82
N GLU A 407 -17.79 2.49 -37.68
CA GLU A 407 -19.03 1.71 -37.47
C GLU A 407 -20.26 2.62 -37.46
N ILE A 408 -20.21 3.76 -36.76
CA ILE A 408 -21.31 4.74 -36.76
C ILE A 408 -21.54 5.33 -38.15
N THR A 409 -20.46 5.57 -38.92
CA THR A 409 -20.57 6.10 -40.27
C THR A 409 -21.17 5.07 -41.25
N SER A 410 -20.83 3.78 -41.05
CA SER A 410 -21.40 2.69 -41.85
C SER A 410 -22.86 2.38 -41.51
N GLU A 411 -23.27 2.50 -40.23
CA GLU A 411 -24.66 2.38 -39.79
C GLU A 411 -25.51 3.54 -40.32
N ASN A 412 -25.03 4.78 -40.29
CA ASN A 412 -25.73 5.92 -40.84
C ASN A 412 -25.87 5.81 -42.39
N ALA A 413 -24.84 5.34 -43.10
CA ALA A 413 -24.90 5.11 -44.53
C ALA A 413 -25.86 4.00 -44.91
N SER A 414 -26.06 2.96 -44.06
CA SER A 414 -27.05 1.89 -44.29
C SER A 414 -28.50 2.38 -43.95
N MET A 415 -28.69 3.27 -43.02
CA MET A 415 -29.98 3.92 -42.75
C MET A 415 -30.44 4.86 -43.87
N ASP A 416 -29.51 5.60 -44.51
CA ASP A 416 -29.81 6.47 -45.63
C ASP A 416 -30.12 5.70 -46.92
N MET A 417 -29.80 4.40 -46.98
CA MET A 417 -30.14 3.52 -48.12
C MET A 417 -31.46 2.76 -47.95
N MET A 418 -32.17 2.89 -46.83
CA MET A 418 -33.52 2.33 -46.71
C MET A 418 -34.51 3.21 -47.46
N PRO A 419 -35.30 2.68 -48.40
CA PRO A 419 -36.32 3.50 -49.12
C PRO A 419 -37.35 4.01 -48.10
N SER A 420 -37.68 5.27 -48.17
CA SER A 420 -38.75 5.88 -47.37
C SER A 420 -40.06 5.12 -47.54
N GLU A 421 -40.81 4.92 -46.46
CA GLU A 421 -42.13 4.24 -46.45
C GLU A 421 -43.14 4.84 -47.46
N GLU A 422 -42.91 6.00 -48.00
CA GLU A 422 -43.74 6.64 -49.06
C GLU A 422 -43.61 5.95 -50.43
N GLN A 423 -42.54 5.17 -50.71
CA GLN A 423 -42.36 4.46 -51.98
C GLN A 423 -42.96 3.06 -52.00
N LEU A 424 -43.41 2.52 -50.86
CA LEU A 424 -44.05 1.21 -50.79
C LEU A 424 -45.58 1.25 -50.97
N THR A 425 -46.20 2.42 -50.96
CA THR A 425 -47.70 2.53 -51.13
C THR A 425 -48.15 2.82 -52.55
N GLU A 426 -47.27 3.08 -53.51
CA GLU A 426 -47.63 3.28 -54.97
C GLU A 426 -47.57 2.02 -55.81
N GLY A 427 -47.10 0.88 -55.28
CA GLY A 427 -47.01 -0.41 -56.03
C GLY A 427 -48.24 -1.32 -56.00
N GLU A 428 -49.30 -1.00 -55.26
CA GLU A 428 -50.49 -1.86 -55.12
C GLU A 428 -51.77 -1.27 -55.75
N ARG A 429 -51.63 -0.34 -56.70
CA ARG A 429 -52.80 0.08 -57.54
C ARG A 429 -52.43 0.08 -59.01
N VAL A 430 -52.37 -1.10 -59.60
CA VAL A 430 -52.72 -1.38 -61.02
C VAL A 430 -53.29 -2.79 -61.10
#